data_49103350e0f5b6501cd531143dafd36b
#
_entry.id   49103350e0f5b6501cd531143dafd36b
#
_cell.length_a   1.000
_cell.length_b   1.000
_cell.length_c   1.000
_cell.angle_alpha   90.00
_cell.angle_beta   90.00
_cell.angle_gamma   90.00
#
_symmetry.space_group_name_H-M   'P 1'
#
loop_
_entity.id
_entity.type
_entity.pdbx_description
1 polymer ?
#
loop_
_entity_poly.entity_id
_entity_poly.type
_entity_poly.pdbx_seq_one_letter_code
_entity_poly.pdbx_strand_id
1 'polypeptide(L)'
;AILLVGINMLFIQGLISSEQTLLLLIGLAFILGVLFVIPIGGADMPVVIALLNSFSGLAACAAGFVILNNVLIVAGALVGASGLILTNIMCKAMNRSLANVLFSGFGAAPDSSTESSQEQGEVKPINAEDAYLILEAASSVLIVPGYGMAVAQAQHTVRELGELLEENGTEVKYAIHPVAGRMPGHMNVLLAEANVSYDVLVEPEDVNPIMETVDVCMVIGANDVVNPDAKDNEGSPIYGMPIIEVDNSKTVFVLKRSMASGFAGIQNPLFFKSNTRMLFGDAKDMVSTLVSEFKGCLLYTSPSPRDFAI
;
A
#
# COMPACT_ATOMS: atom_id res chain seq x y z
N ALA A 1 -18.01 -15.75 -23.34
CA ALA A 1 -19.27 -15.31 -24.02
C ALA A 1 -19.87 -16.45 -24.84
N ILE A 2 -19.20 -17.01 -25.85
CA ILE A 2 -19.73 -18.04 -26.77
C ILE A 2 -20.23 -19.31 -26.01
N LEU A 3 -19.47 -19.79 -25.04
CA LEU A 3 -19.84 -20.94 -24.20
C LEU A 3 -21.09 -20.68 -23.35
N LEU A 4 -21.21 -19.47 -22.77
CA LEU A 4 -22.37 -19.03 -22.01
C LEU A 4 -23.65 -19.00 -22.90
N VAL A 5 -23.52 -18.45 -24.09
CA VAL A 5 -24.62 -18.41 -25.07
C VAL A 5 -24.99 -19.83 -25.46
N GLY A 6 -24.02 -20.71 -25.71
CA GLY A 6 -24.26 -22.13 -26.03
C GLY A 6 -25.02 -22.87 -24.93
N ILE A 7 -24.66 -22.72 -23.66
CA ILE A 7 -25.34 -23.34 -22.53
C ILE A 7 -26.78 -22.84 -22.41
N ASN A 8 -27.02 -21.52 -22.56
CA ASN A 8 -28.37 -20.97 -22.55
C ASN A 8 -29.22 -21.47 -23.71
N MET A 9 -28.65 -21.65 -24.92
CA MET A 9 -29.33 -22.23 -26.07
C MET A 9 -29.76 -23.68 -25.81
N LEU A 10 -28.89 -24.49 -25.21
CA LEU A 10 -29.22 -25.87 -24.83
C LEU A 10 -30.35 -25.95 -23.79
N PHE A 11 -30.38 -25.01 -22.84
CA PHE A 11 -31.46 -24.87 -21.86
C PHE A 11 -32.80 -24.51 -22.55
N ILE A 12 -32.80 -23.52 -23.43
CA ILE A 12 -33.98 -23.03 -24.16
C ILE A 12 -34.53 -24.16 -25.05
N GLN A 13 -33.67 -25.02 -25.61
CA GLN A 13 -34.07 -26.19 -26.40
C GLN A 13 -34.58 -27.37 -25.55
N GLY A 14 -34.57 -27.23 -24.22
CA GLY A 14 -35.01 -28.29 -23.30
C GLY A 14 -34.09 -29.53 -23.22
N LEU A 15 -32.85 -29.41 -23.71
CA LEU A 15 -31.85 -30.48 -23.71
C LEU A 15 -31.21 -30.71 -22.34
N ILE A 16 -31.22 -29.66 -21.48
CA ILE A 16 -30.67 -29.71 -20.13
C ILE A 16 -31.68 -29.11 -19.14
N SER A 17 -31.68 -29.63 -17.91
CA SER A 17 -32.52 -29.09 -16.83
C SER A 17 -31.99 -27.76 -16.28
N SER A 18 -32.85 -27.00 -15.59
CA SER A 18 -32.43 -25.74 -14.94
C SER A 18 -31.32 -25.95 -13.92
N GLU A 19 -31.34 -27.05 -13.16
CA GLU A 19 -30.33 -27.42 -12.19
C GLU A 19 -28.98 -27.73 -12.85
N GLN A 20 -29.01 -28.50 -13.94
CA GLN A 20 -27.80 -28.81 -14.72
C GLN A 20 -27.19 -27.53 -15.34
N THR A 21 -28.03 -26.65 -15.87
CA THR A 21 -27.59 -25.34 -16.40
C THR A 21 -26.92 -24.53 -15.33
N LEU A 22 -27.49 -24.42 -14.12
CA LEU A 22 -26.94 -23.71 -13.01
C LEU A 22 -25.56 -24.24 -12.58
N LEU A 23 -25.44 -25.57 -12.42
CA LEU A 23 -24.19 -26.22 -12.04
C LEU A 23 -23.09 -26.01 -13.09
N LEU A 24 -23.43 -26.10 -14.38
CA LEU A 24 -22.49 -25.83 -15.47
C LEU A 24 -22.02 -24.37 -15.48
N LEU A 25 -22.94 -23.43 -15.25
CA LEU A 25 -22.60 -22.00 -15.17
C LEU A 25 -21.69 -21.71 -13.97
N ILE A 26 -21.96 -22.26 -12.80
CA ILE A 26 -21.12 -22.12 -11.60
C ILE A 26 -19.74 -22.70 -11.86
N GLY A 27 -19.64 -23.91 -12.39
CA GLY A 27 -18.35 -24.54 -12.70
C GLY A 27 -17.54 -23.74 -13.71
N LEU A 28 -18.17 -23.24 -14.77
CA LEU A 28 -17.54 -22.43 -15.79
C LEU A 28 -17.08 -21.08 -15.23
N ALA A 29 -17.91 -20.44 -14.40
CA ALA A 29 -17.55 -19.18 -13.73
C ALA A 29 -16.35 -19.35 -12.78
N PHE A 30 -16.30 -20.46 -12.05
CA PHE A 30 -15.18 -20.77 -11.16
C PHE A 30 -13.88 -20.96 -11.96
N ILE A 31 -13.89 -21.76 -13.01
CA ILE A 31 -12.72 -21.98 -13.88
C ILE A 31 -12.28 -20.66 -14.52
N LEU A 32 -13.23 -19.87 -15.03
CA LEU A 32 -12.93 -18.56 -15.61
C LEU A 32 -12.27 -17.62 -14.58
N GLY A 33 -12.78 -17.59 -13.35
CA GLY A 33 -12.23 -16.78 -12.28
C GLY A 33 -10.77 -17.15 -11.96
N VAL A 34 -10.48 -18.44 -11.84
CA VAL A 34 -9.12 -18.93 -11.60
C VAL A 34 -8.18 -18.55 -12.76
N LEU A 35 -8.59 -18.84 -14.00
CA LEU A 35 -7.80 -18.52 -15.19
C LEU A 35 -7.57 -17.03 -15.39
N PHE A 36 -8.50 -16.20 -14.95
CA PHE A 36 -8.39 -14.74 -15.06
C PHE A 36 -7.36 -14.15 -14.09
N VAL A 37 -7.24 -14.75 -12.91
CA VAL A 37 -6.36 -14.19 -11.84
C VAL A 37 -4.93 -14.73 -11.92
N ILE A 38 -4.71 -15.96 -12.38
CA ILE A 38 -3.38 -16.59 -12.45
C ILE A 38 -2.32 -15.74 -13.16
N PRO A 39 -2.59 -15.09 -14.33
CA PRO A 39 -1.57 -14.36 -15.05
C PRO A 39 -1.27 -12.96 -14.49
N ILE A 40 -1.96 -12.54 -13.43
CA ILE A 40 -1.84 -11.18 -12.90
C ILE A 40 -0.65 -11.10 -11.95
N GLY A 41 0.25 -10.14 -12.21
CA GLY A 41 1.40 -9.89 -11.35
C GLY A 41 0.99 -9.35 -9.97
N GLY A 42 1.80 -9.63 -8.96
CA GLY A 42 1.57 -9.16 -7.59
C GLY A 42 1.40 -7.64 -7.49
N ALA A 43 2.24 -6.87 -8.18
CA ALA A 43 2.19 -5.41 -8.19
C ALA A 43 0.84 -4.86 -8.71
N ASP A 44 0.22 -5.55 -9.67
CA ASP A 44 -1.03 -5.14 -10.31
C ASP A 44 -2.29 -5.60 -9.54
N MET A 45 -2.12 -6.46 -8.55
CA MET A 45 -3.24 -7.07 -7.81
C MET A 45 -4.20 -6.06 -7.16
N PRO A 46 -3.77 -4.94 -6.57
CA PRO A 46 -4.69 -3.95 -6.02
C PRO A 46 -5.67 -3.38 -7.04
N VAL A 47 -5.20 -3.15 -8.28
CA VAL A 47 -6.04 -2.67 -9.39
C VAL A 47 -7.10 -3.71 -9.76
N VAL A 48 -6.69 -4.97 -9.84
CA VAL A 48 -7.58 -6.09 -10.19
C VAL A 48 -8.61 -6.33 -9.10
N ILE A 49 -8.24 -6.22 -7.83
CA ILE A 49 -9.19 -6.34 -6.71
C ILE A 49 -10.26 -5.25 -6.81
N ALA A 50 -9.89 -4.00 -7.09
CA ALA A 50 -10.84 -2.91 -7.28
C ALA A 50 -11.80 -3.18 -8.45
N LEU A 51 -11.28 -3.70 -9.57
CA LEU A 51 -12.06 -4.06 -10.74
C LEU A 51 -13.05 -5.21 -10.46
N LEU A 52 -12.59 -6.27 -9.82
CA LEU A 52 -13.44 -7.42 -9.48
C LEU A 52 -14.53 -7.04 -8.47
N ASN A 53 -14.22 -6.15 -7.52
CA ASN A 53 -15.21 -5.61 -6.61
C ASN A 53 -16.28 -4.79 -7.34
N SER A 54 -15.87 -4.01 -8.35
CA SER A 54 -16.80 -3.30 -9.24
C SER A 54 -17.75 -4.28 -9.96
N PHE A 55 -17.23 -5.38 -10.49
CA PHE A 55 -18.07 -6.41 -11.13
C PHE A 55 -19.02 -7.07 -10.14
N SER A 56 -18.62 -7.28 -8.90
CA SER A 56 -19.51 -7.75 -7.83
C SER A 56 -20.65 -6.76 -7.56
N GLY A 57 -20.35 -5.47 -7.55
CA GLY A 57 -21.36 -4.40 -7.44
C GLY A 57 -22.37 -4.44 -8.61
N LEU A 58 -21.88 -4.55 -9.84
CA LEU A 58 -22.74 -4.66 -11.03
C LEU A 58 -23.60 -5.94 -11.00
N ALA A 59 -23.07 -7.06 -10.52
CA ALA A 59 -23.81 -8.31 -10.33
C ALA A 59 -24.92 -8.13 -9.28
N ALA A 60 -24.63 -7.45 -8.16
CA ALA A 60 -25.63 -7.12 -7.15
C ALA A 60 -26.75 -6.22 -7.71
N CYS A 61 -26.39 -5.24 -8.54
CA CYS A 61 -27.36 -4.38 -9.24
C CYS A 61 -28.27 -5.23 -10.14
N ALA A 62 -27.72 -6.13 -10.95
CA ALA A 62 -28.46 -7.01 -11.81
C ALA A 62 -29.40 -7.95 -11.03
N ALA A 63 -28.93 -8.52 -9.92
CA ALA A 63 -29.75 -9.31 -9.00
C ALA A 63 -30.90 -8.47 -8.41
N GLY A 64 -30.63 -7.20 -8.07
CA GLY A 64 -31.64 -6.27 -7.58
C GLY A 64 -32.79 -6.05 -8.56
N PHE A 65 -32.53 -6.00 -9.87
CA PHE A 65 -33.59 -5.95 -10.88
C PHE A 65 -34.44 -7.22 -10.89
N VAL A 66 -33.84 -8.40 -10.72
CA VAL A 66 -34.58 -9.67 -10.72
C VAL A 66 -35.51 -9.79 -9.52
N ILE A 67 -35.04 -9.38 -8.33
CA ILE A 67 -35.82 -9.47 -7.08
C ILE A 67 -36.63 -8.20 -6.78
N LEU A 68 -36.63 -7.21 -7.68
CA LEU A 68 -37.32 -5.93 -7.56
C LEU A 68 -36.92 -5.16 -6.27
N ASN A 69 -35.65 -5.19 -5.90
CA ASN A 69 -35.13 -4.50 -4.72
C ASN A 69 -34.36 -3.25 -5.11
N ASN A 70 -35.00 -2.08 -4.94
CA ASN A 70 -34.44 -0.78 -5.33
C ASN A 70 -33.16 -0.42 -4.54
N VAL A 71 -33.05 -0.82 -3.28
CA VAL A 71 -31.84 -0.54 -2.46
C VAL A 71 -30.65 -1.30 -3.04
N LEU A 72 -30.84 -2.56 -3.41
CA LEU A 72 -29.79 -3.37 -3.99
C LEU A 72 -29.36 -2.87 -5.38
N ILE A 73 -30.33 -2.38 -6.19
CA ILE A 73 -30.04 -1.76 -7.49
C ILE A 73 -29.13 -0.54 -7.31
N VAL A 74 -29.54 0.39 -6.43
CA VAL A 74 -28.80 1.65 -6.23
C VAL A 74 -27.44 1.39 -5.61
N ALA A 75 -27.38 0.60 -4.53
CA ALA A 75 -26.12 0.26 -3.87
C ALA A 75 -25.16 -0.47 -4.82
N GLY A 76 -25.65 -1.46 -5.57
CA GLY A 76 -24.84 -2.19 -6.54
C GLY A 76 -24.33 -1.31 -7.69
N ALA A 77 -25.16 -0.39 -8.19
CA ALA A 77 -24.75 0.57 -9.22
C ALA A 77 -23.67 1.53 -8.71
N LEU A 78 -23.80 2.04 -7.48
CA LEU A 78 -22.79 2.93 -6.85
C LEU A 78 -21.47 2.20 -6.64
N VAL A 79 -21.47 0.99 -6.09
CA VAL A 79 -20.26 0.17 -5.92
C VAL A 79 -19.62 -0.15 -7.26
N GLY A 80 -20.42 -0.50 -8.28
CA GLY A 80 -19.94 -0.77 -9.62
C GLY A 80 -19.26 0.44 -10.25
N ALA A 81 -19.90 1.60 -10.21
CA ALA A 81 -19.37 2.85 -10.78
C ALA A 81 -18.12 3.31 -10.04
N SER A 82 -18.14 3.35 -8.71
CA SER A 82 -16.99 3.78 -7.89
C SER A 82 -15.79 2.88 -8.10
N GLY A 83 -15.97 1.56 -8.15
CA GLY A 83 -14.89 0.61 -8.39
C GLY A 83 -14.22 0.77 -9.77
N LEU A 84 -14.99 1.07 -10.83
CA LEU A 84 -14.41 1.37 -12.15
C LEU A 84 -13.60 2.67 -12.14
N ILE A 85 -14.11 3.72 -11.50
CA ILE A 85 -13.40 4.99 -11.37
C ILE A 85 -12.09 4.79 -10.61
N LEU A 86 -12.14 4.11 -9.47
CA LEU A 86 -10.96 3.79 -8.65
C LEU A 86 -9.93 2.97 -9.42
N THR A 87 -10.37 1.95 -10.16
CA THR A 87 -9.50 1.15 -11.04
C THR A 87 -8.74 2.04 -12.03
N ASN A 88 -9.45 2.99 -12.67
CA ASN A 88 -8.81 3.89 -13.62
C ASN A 88 -7.83 4.86 -12.96
N ILE A 89 -8.16 5.39 -11.80
CA ILE A 89 -7.25 6.24 -11.00
C ILE A 89 -5.98 5.47 -10.62
N MET A 90 -6.13 4.22 -10.15
CA MET A 90 -4.98 3.39 -9.80
C MET A 90 -4.11 3.05 -11.00
N CYS A 91 -4.70 2.73 -12.16
CA CYS A 91 -3.95 2.52 -13.40
C CYS A 91 -3.11 3.75 -13.76
N LYS A 92 -3.68 4.96 -13.64
CA LYS A 92 -2.94 6.22 -13.87
C LYS A 92 -1.83 6.40 -12.84
N ALA A 93 -2.10 6.16 -11.55
CA ALA A 93 -1.11 6.28 -10.48
C ALA A 93 0.06 5.28 -10.62
N MET A 94 -0.15 4.16 -11.30
CA MET A 94 0.89 3.18 -11.61
C MET A 94 1.54 3.41 -12.98
N ASN A 95 1.13 4.43 -13.72
CA ASN A 95 1.53 4.68 -15.11
C ASN A 95 1.34 3.46 -16.03
N ARG A 96 0.28 2.70 -15.82
CA ARG A 96 -0.06 1.49 -16.60
C ARG A 96 -1.46 1.57 -17.17
N SER A 97 -1.66 1.04 -18.37
CA SER A 97 -3.02 0.89 -18.90
C SER A 97 -3.72 -0.33 -18.30
N LEU A 98 -5.06 -0.27 -18.16
CA LEU A 98 -5.84 -1.40 -17.68
C LEU A 98 -5.64 -2.66 -18.54
N ALA A 99 -5.45 -2.49 -19.85
CA ALA A 99 -5.13 -3.60 -20.74
C ALA A 99 -3.78 -4.25 -20.39
N ASN A 100 -2.76 -3.46 -20.06
CA ASN A 100 -1.48 -4.00 -19.62
C ASN A 100 -1.62 -4.77 -18.30
N VAL A 101 -2.36 -4.23 -17.34
CA VAL A 101 -2.61 -4.90 -16.04
C VAL A 101 -3.28 -6.27 -16.23
N LEU A 102 -4.27 -6.37 -17.12
CA LEU A 102 -5.04 -7.59 -17.33
C LEU A 102 -4.34 -8.61 -18.24
N PHE A 103 -3.49 -8.17 -19.16
CA PHE A 103 -2.94 -9.02 -20.22
C PHE A 103 -1.41 -9.09 -20.23
N SER A 104 -0.70 -8.39 -19.37
CA SER A 104 0.76 -8.41 -19.32
C SER A 104 1.34 -9.79 -19.02
N GLY A 105 0.61 -10.63 -18.29
CA GLY A 105 0.99 -12.03 -18.02
C GLY A 105 0.85 -12.99 -19.21
N PHE A 106 0.15 -12.57 -20.28
CA PHE A 106 0.04 -13.36 -21.50
C PHE A 106 1.15 -12.97 -22.49
N GLY A 107 2.33 -13.57 -22.36
CA GLY A 107 3.42 -13.36 -23.32
C GLY A 107 4.78 -12.99 -22.75
N ALA A 108 4.87 -12.62 -21.49
CA ALA A 108 6.14 -12.58 -20.80
C ALA A 108 6.41 -14.00 -20.28
N ALA A 109 7.30 -14.73 -20.94
CA ALA A 109 7.98 -15.81 -20.24
C ALA A 109 8.63 -15.19 -18.99
N PRO A 110 8.55 -15.83 -17.83
CA PRO A 110 9.38 -15.39 -16.72
C PRO A 110 10.83 -15.57 -17.18
N ASP A 111 11.49 -14.50 -17.57
CA ASP A 111 12.92 -14.48 -17.64
C ASP A 111 13.45 -14.67 -16.23
N SER A 112 13.45 -15.95 -15.84
CA SER A 112 14.11 -16.47 -14.65
C SER A 112 15.60 -16.54 -14.90
N SER A 113 16.22 -15.41 -15.21
CA SER A 113 17.69 -15.32 -15.24
C SER A 113 18.14 -13.89 -15.46
N THR A 114 17.84 -13.03 -14.53
CA THR A 114 18.76 -12.00 -14.16
C THR A 114 18.81 -12.01 -12.64
N GLU A 115 19.46 -13.02 -12.07
CA GLU A 115 20.25 -12.78 -10.88
C GLU A 115 21.26 -11.72 -11.30
N SER A 116 20.84 -10.46 -11.34
CA SER A 116 21.78 -9.38 -11.21
C SER A 116 22.38 -9.60 -9.83
N SER A 117 23.58 -10.13 -9.81
CA SER A 117 24.51 -10.04 -8.71
C SER A 117 24.80 -8.54 -8.48
N GLN A 118 23.78 -7.81 -8.01
CA GLN A 118 23.97 -6.54 -7.37
C GLN A 118 24.75 -6.88 -6.10
N GLU A 119 25.91 -6.28 -5.96
CA GLU A 119 26.67 -6.30 -4.72
C GLU A 119 25.70 -5.97 -3.60
N GLN A 120 25.39 -6.96 -2.78
CA GLN A 120 24.53 -6.79 -1.63
C GLN A 120 25.28 -5.86 -0.68
N GLY A 121 24.91 -4.59 -0.67
CA GLY A 121 25.41 -3.64 0.29
C GLY A 121 25.12 -4.13 1.71
N GLU A 122 25.92 -3.70 2.65
CA GLU A 122 25.72 -4.05 4.06
C GLU A 122 24.50 -3.30 4.59
N VAL A 123 23.53 -4.03 5.13
CA VAL A 123 22.37 -3.47 5.82
C VAL A 123 22.82 -2.87 7.15
N LYS A 124 22.38 -1.65 7.44
CA LYS A 124 22.71 -0.94 8.68
C LYS A 124 21.53 -0.99 9.65
N PRO A 125 21.47 -1.96 10.57
CA PRO A 125 20.44 -1.97 11.59
C PRO A 125 20.65 -0.83 12.58
N ILE A 126 19.55 -0.32 13.12
CA ILE A 126 19.54 0.67 14.21
C ILE A 126 18.54 0.21 15.27
N ASN A 127 18.82 0.51 16.53
CA ASN A 127 17.91 0.28 17.65
C ASN A 127 16.98 1.51 17.86
N ALA A 128 15.97 1.36 18.71
CA ALA A 128 15.01 2.43 18.98
C ALA A 128 15.64 3.62 19.73
N GLU A 129 16.61 3.38 20.61
CA GLU A 129 17.29 4.43 21.37
C GLU A 129 18.11 5.36 20.45
N ASP A 130 18.91 4.77 19.54
CA ASP A 130 19.68 5.54 18.57
C ASP A 130 18.79 6.26 17.56
N ALA A 131 17.68 5.63 17.14
CA ALA A 131 16.71 6.23 16.25
C ALA A 131 15.98 7.42 16.91
N TYR A 132 15.67 7.31 18.20
CA TYR A 132 15.12 8.40 19.00
C TYR A 132 16.02 9.64 18.97
N LEU A 133 17.32 9.50 19.22
CA LEU A 133 18.27 10.62 19.23
C LEU A 133 18.30 11.36 17.88
N ILE A 134 18.18 10.64 16.78
CA ILE A 134 18.15 11.25 15.45
C ILE A 134 16.81 11.97 15.22
N LEU A 135 15.69 11.37 15.66
CA LEU A 135 14.36 11.97 15.54
C LEU A 135 14.20 13.20 16.41
N GLU A 136 14.75 13.19 17.62
CA GLU A 136 14.75 14.35 18.55
C GLU A 136 15.49 15.57 17.98
N ALA A 137 16.57 15.31 17.25
CA ALA A 137 17.38 16.37 16.62
C ALA A 137 16.81 16.84 15.27
N ALA A 138 15.81 16.18 14.72
CA ALA A 138 15.25 16.48 13.42
C ALA A 138 14.31 17.68 13.47
N SER A 139 14.42 18.57 12.49
CA SER A 139 13.49 19.71 12.31
C SER A 139 12.32 19.36 11.40
N SER A 140 12.48 18.35 10.55
CA SER A 140 11.45 17.87 9.62
C SER A 140 11.44 16.34 9.53
N VAL A 141 10.27 15.74 9.71
CA VAL A 141 10.06 14.29 9.62
C VAL A 141 8.94 13.99 8.65
N LEU A 142 9.21 13.11 7.70
CA LEU A 142 8.24 12.58 6.75
C LEU A 142 7.92 11.13 7.07
N ILE A 143 6.67 10.83 7.33
CA ILE A 143 6.20 9.47 7.59
C ILE A 143 5.60 8.91 6.31
N VAL A 144 6.08 7.75 5.86
CA VAL A 144 5.58 7.03 4.68
C VAL A 144 4.90 5.75 5.12
N PRO A 145 3.58 5.78 5.29
CA PRO A 145 2.82 4.61 5.72
C PRO A 145 2.63 3.62 4.56
N GLY A 146 2.76 2.34 4.85
CA GLY A 146 2.51 1.26 3.92
C GLY A 146 1.60 0.18 4.50
N TYR A 147 1.41 -0.90 3.75
CA TYR A 147 0.54 -2.00 4.14
C TYR A 147 0.97 -2.67 5.46
N GLY A 148 2.27 -2.70 5.76
CA GLY A 148 2.76 -3.24 7.02
C GLY A 148 2.26 -2.48 8.25
N MET A 149 2.06 -1.16 8.16
CA MET A 149 1.42 -0.36 9.20
C MET A 149 -0.03 -0.81 9.44
N ALA A 150 -0.78 -1.07 8.37
CA ALA A 150 -2.15 -1.57 8.45
C ALA A 150 -2.24 -2.96 9.10
N VAL A 151 -1.34 -3.87 8.73
CA VAL A 151 -1.29 -5.24 9.30
C VAL A 151 -0.97 -5.22 10.79
N ALA A 152 -0.05 -4.35 11.20
CA ALA A 152 0.33 -4.18 12.60
C ALA A 152 -0.68 -3.35 13.41
N GLN A 153 -1.69 -2.74 12.75
CA GLN A 153 -2.62 -1.79 13.36
C GLN A 153 -1.91 -0.68 14.14
N ALA A 154 -0.84 -0.14 13.52
CA ALA A 154 0.05 0.83 14.16
C ALA A 154 -0.38 2.29 13.97
N GLN A 155 -1.48 2.56 13.25
CA GLN A 155 -1.91 3.91 12.86
C GLN A 155 -2.07 4.86 14.05
N HIS A 156 -2.61 4.38 15.17
CA HIS A 156 -2.78 5.21 16.38
C HIS A 156 -1.44 5.53 17.05
N THR A 157 -0.54 4.55 17.12
CA THR A 157 0.80 4.75 17.70
C THR A 157 1.68 5.64 16.82
N VAL A 158 1.53 5.53 15.50
CA VAL A 158 2.21 6.40 14.52
C VAL A 158 1.72 7.84 14.65
N ARG A 159 0.42 8.07 14.83
CA ARG A 159 -0.11 9.40 15.14
C ARG A 159 0.47 9.93 16.44
N GLU A 160 0.46 9.13 17.51
CA GLU A 160 1.02 9.53 18.81
C GLU A 160 2.49 9.93 18.70
N LEU A 161 3.30 9.20 17.93
CA LEU A 161 4.67 9.59 17.64
C LEU A 161 4.74 10.92 16.90
N GLY A 162 3.86 11.15 15.90
CA GLY A 162 3.79 12.41 15.17
C GLY A 162 3.48 13.59 16.10
N GLU A 163 2.50 13.45 17.00
CA GLU A 163 2.14 14.48 17.99
C GLU A 163 3.33 14.82 18.93
N LEU A 164 4.05 13.81 19.41
CA LEU A 164 5.23 14.03 20.25
C LEU A 164 6.36 14.73 19.51
N LEU A 165 6.56 14.43 18.23
CA LEU A 165 7.53 15.14 17.39
C LEU A 165 7.12 16.61 17.16
N GLU A 166 5.83 16.86 16.92
CA GLU A 166 5.30 18.22 16.78
C GLU A 166 5.42 19.02 18.09
N GLU A 167 5.15 18.41 19.25
CA GLU A 167 5.38 19.00 20.57
C GLU A 167 6.85 19.36 20.79
N ASN A 168 7.79 18.60 20.22
CA ASN A 168 9.22 18.89 20.24
C ASN A 168 9.64 19.96 19.21
N GLY A 169 8.71 20.49 18.42
CA GLY A 169 8.95 21.53 17.42
C GLY A 169 9.35 21.03 16.03
N THR A 170 9.19 19.73 15.76
CA THR A 170 9.46 19.11 14.47
C THR A 170 8.25 19.25 13.53
N GLU A 171 8.47 19.63 12.27
CA GLU A 171 7.43 19.59 11.24
C GLU A 171 7.19 18.13 10.80
N VAL A 172 5.97 17.63 11.00
CA VAL A 172 5.60 16.25 10.63
C VAL A 172 4.62 16.25 9.46
N LYS A 173 4.93 15.47 8.43
CA LYS A 173 4.04 15.21 7.29
C LYS A 173 3.92 13.72 7.00
N TYR A 174 2.81 13.32 6.38
CA TYR A 174 2.56 11.95 5.99
C TYR A 174 2.47 11.85 4.47
N ALA A 175 3.46 11.23 3.83
CA ALA A 175 3.46 11.03 2.39
C ALA A 175 2.72 9.73 2.04
N ILE A 176 1.59 9.87 1.37
CA ILE A 176 0.72 8.76 1.03
C ILE A 176 0.81 8.48 -0.46
N HIS A 177 1.24 7.28 -0.80
CA HIS A 177 1.20 6.82 -2.18
C HIS A 177 -0.21 6.30 -2.52
N PRO A 178 -0.80 6.66 -3.68
CA PRO A 178 -2.17 6.25 -4.05
C PRO A 178 -2.41 4.75 -4.08
N VAL A 179 -1.37 3.96 -4.37
CA VAL A 179 -1.44 2.48 -4.39
C VAL A 179 -0.86 1.82 -3.13
N ALA A 180 -0.48 2.60 -2.10
CA ALA A 180 -0.05 2.04 -0.84
C ALA A 180 -1.20 1.27 -0.16
N GLY A 181 -0.94 0.02 0.20
CA GLY A 181 -1.96 -0.83 0.82
C GLY A 181 -2.54 -1.87 -0.12
N ARG A 182 -3.82 -2.18 0.03
CA ARG A 182 -4.55 -3.19 -0.78
C ARG A 182 -5.79 -2.64 -1.48
N MET A 183 -6.12 -1.39 -1.24
CA MET A 183 -7.22 -0.69 -1.89
C MET A 183 -6.86 0.80 -2.01
N PRO A 184 -7.45 1.52 -2.97
CA PRO A 184 -7.24 2.96 -3.12
C PRO A 184 -7.58 3.70 -1.83
N GLY A 185 -6.72 4.64 -1.44
CA GLY A 185 -6.93 5.43 -0.22
C GLY A 185 -6.84 4.64 1.08
N HIS A 186 -6.29 3.42 1.07
CA HIS A 186 -6.19 2.58 2.28
C HIS A 186 -5.47 3.31 3.42
N MET A 187 -4.36 3.97 3.13
CA MET A 187 -3.61 4.71 4.15
C MET A 187 -4.35 5.97 4.61
N ASN A 188 -5.06 6.66 3.72
CA ASN A 188 -5.88 7.81 4.06
C ASN A 188 -6.98 7.43 5.08
N VAL A 189 -7.66 6.29 4.86
CA VAL A 189 -8.70 5.80 5.76
C VAL A 189 -8.14 5.47 7.14
N LEU A 190 -6.99 4.78 7.21
CA LEU A 190 -6.37 4.41 8.49
C LEU A 190 -5.86 5.63 9.27
N LEU A 191 -5.27 6.61 8.59
CA LEU A 191 -4.83 7.84 9.23
C LEU A 191 -6.02 8.69 9.67
N ALA A 192 -7.10 8.74 8.89
CA ALA A 192 -8.36 9.39 9.30
C ALA A 192 -8.99 8.68 10.51
N GLU A 193 -8.98 7.34 10.57
CA GLU A 193 -9.41 6.57 11.74
C GLU A 193 -8.57 6.92 12.98
N ALA A 194 -7.28 7.17 12.78
CA ALA A 194 -6.40 7.64 13.84
C ALA A 194 -6.56 9.14 14.17
N ASN A 195 -7.44 9.88 13.51
CA ASN A 195 -7.64 11.33 13.63
C ASN A 195 -6.42 12.18 13.22
N VAL A 196 -5.62 11.74 12.26
CA VAL A 196 -4.60 12.57 11.62
C VAL A 196 -5.29 13.59 10.71
N SER A 197 -4.89 14.87 10.80
CA SER A 197 -5.46 15.93 9.95
C SER A 197 -5.13 15.69 8.47
N TYR A 198 -6.08 16.00 7.58
CA TYR A 198 -5.84 15.95 6.13
C TYR A 198 -4.81 16.98 5.65
N ASP A 199 -4.60 18.05 6.39
CA ASP A 199 -3.67 19.13 6.02
C ASP A 199 -2.20 18.70 6.04
N VAL A 200 -1.87 17.66 6.82
CA VAL A 200 -0.52 17.09 6.92
C VAL A 200 -0.31 15.89 5.99
N LEU A 201 -1.35 15.50 5.24
CA LEU A 201 -1.27 14.43 4.24
C LEU A 201 -0.79 15.02 2.91
N VAL A 202 0.29 14.48 2.36
CA VAL A 202 0.89 14.94 1.10
C VAL A 202 1.01 13.80 0.11
N GLU A 203 0.91 14.12 -1.18
CA GLU A 203 1.10 13.18 -2.27
C GLU A 203 2.56 13.15 -2.75
N PRO A 204 2.99 12.09 -3.45
CA PRO A 204 4.37 11.98 -3.97
C PRO A 204 4.78 13.16 -4.84
N GLU A 205 3.87 13.71 -5.63
CA GLU A 205 4.10 14.84 -6.53
C GLU A 205 4.45 16.13 -5.78
N ASP A 206 3.91 16.30 -4.59
CA ASP A 206 4.15 17.48 -3.74
C ASP A 206 5.42 17.33 -2.90
N VAL A 207 5.73 16.10 -2.45
CA VAL A 207 6.82 15.87 -1.50
C VAL A 207 8.15 15.57 -2.17
N ASN A 208 8.17 14.90 -3.33
CA ASN A 208 9.41 14.55 -4.02
C ASN A 208 10.31 15.78 -4.32
N PRO A 209 9.76 16.94 -4.77
CA PRO A 209 10.58 18.11 -5.04
C PRO A 209 11.30 18.70 -3.80
N ILE A 210 10.78 18.45 -2.61
CA ILE A 210 11.31 18.97 -1.35
C ILE A 210 12.02 17.90 -0.50
N MET A 211 12.15 16.67 -1.00
CA MET A 211 12.67 15.52 -0.26
C MET A 211 14.08 15.76 0.29
N GLU A 212 14.95 16.46 -0.45
CA GLU A 212 16.32 16.80 -0.01
C GLU A 212 16.35 17.68 1.26
N THR A 213 15.25 18.40 1.54
CA THR A 213 15.14 19.24 2.73
C THR A 213 14.67 18.48 3.97
N VAL A 214 14.16 17.27 3.79
CA VAL A 214 13.65 16.41 4.86
C VAL A 214 14.81 15.79 5.63
N ASP A 215 14.82 16.00 6.95
CA ASP A 215 15.87 15.46 7.82
C ASP A 215 15.76 13.96 8.00
N VAL A 216 14.56 13.49 8.32
CA VAL A 216 14.29 12.07 8.52
C VAL A 216 13.04 11.63 7.75
N CYS A 217 13.18 10.59 6.94
CA CYS A 217 12.07 9.91 6.31
C CYS A 217 11.83 8.54 6.97
N MET A 218 10.64 8.33 7.52
CA MET A 218 10.29 7.14 8.26
C MET A 218 9.32 6.27 7.45
N VAL A 219 9.84 5.19 6.86
CA VAL A 219 9.06 4.25 6.04
C VAL A 219 8.49 3.15 6.94
N ILE A 220 7.17 3.08 7.09
CA ILE A 220 6.51 2.15 8.00
C ILE A 220 5.74 1.09 7.22
N GLY A 221 6.38 -0.05 6.97
CA GLY A 221 5.76 -1.19 6.30
C GLY A 221 5.41 -0.95 4.82
N ALA A 222 6.08 0.00 4.16
CA ALA A 222 6.08 0.16 2.71
C ALA A 222 7.30 -0.54 2.09
N ASN A 223 7.22 -0.94 0.82
CA ASN A 223 8.31 -1.54 0.07
C ASN A 223 8.35 -1.03 -1.38
N ASP A 224 7.37 -1.43 -2.20
CA ASP A 224 7.41 -1.20 -3.65
C ASP A 224 7.23 0.29 -4.00
N VAL A 225 6.44 1.02 -3.22
CA VAL A 225 6.16 2.47 -3.41
C VAL A 225 7.33 3.40 -3.07
N VAL A 226 8.40 2.87 -2.48
CA VAL A 226 9.65 3.57 -2.17
C VAL A 226 10.86 2.91 -2.83
N ASN A 227 10.64 2.05 -3.81
CA ASN A 227 11.70 1.27 -4.45
C ASN A 227 12.31 2.04 -5.63
N PRO A 228 13.60 2.43 -5.58
CA PRO A 228 14.28 3.15 -6.66
C PRO A 228 14.28 2.40 -8.01
N ASP A 229 14.20 1.05 -8.00
CA ASP A 229 14.13 0.26 -9.22
C ASP A 229 12.95 0.61 -10.13
N ALA A 230 11.93 1.28 -9.59
CA ALA A 230 10.83 1.81 -10.39
C ALA A 230 11.26 2.91 -11.37
N LYS A 231 12.38 3.60 -11.10
CA LYS A 231 12.96 4.62 -11.97
C LYS A 231 14.16 4.12 -12.75
N ASP A 232 15.03 3.38 -12.07
CA ASP A 232 16.38 3.11 -12.54
C ASP A 232 16.49 1.81 -13.35
N ASN A 233 15.56 0.87 -13.20
CA ASN A 233 15.64 -0.46 -13.79
C ASN A 233 14.48 -0.73 -14.75
N GLU A 234 14.74 -0.59 -16.07
CA GLU A 234 13.74 -0.85 -17.12
C GLU A 234 13.22 -2.30 -17.14
N GLY A 235 13.99 -3.25 -16.60
CA GLY A 235 13.58 -4.66 -16.47
C GLY A 235 12.71 -4.95 -15.26
N SER A 236 12.52 -4.00 -14.37
CA SER A 236 11.72 -4.18 -13.15
C SER A 236 10.22 -4.25 -13.44
N PRO A 237 9.47 -5.16 -12.80
CA PRO A 237 8.00 -5.24 -12.92
C PRO A 237 7.29 -3.95 -12.52
N ILE A 238 7.94 -3.10 -11.71
CA ILE A 238 7.39 -1.82 -11.22
C ILE A 238 7.91 -0.62 -12.02
N TYR A 239 8.70 -0.83 -13.08
CA TYR A 239 9.27 0.26 -13.86
C TYR A 239 8.21 1.24 -14.38
N GLY A 240 8.49 2.53 -14.24
CA GLY A 240 7.60 3.62 -14.62
C GLY A 240 6.49 3.94 -13.60
N MET A 241 6.43 3.22 -12.48
CA MET A 241 5.53 3.59 -11.39
C MET A 241 6.11 4.82 -10.67
N PRO A 242 5.31 5.89 -10.46
CA PRO A 242 5.70 6.97 -9.57
C PRO A 242 5.99 6.42 -8.18
N ILE A 243 7.05 6.88 -7.54
CA ILE A 243 7.44 6.47 -6.18
C ILE A 243 7.65 7.68 -5.30
N ILE A 244 7.66 7.45 -3.99
CA ILE A 244 8.14 8.44 -3.03
C ILE A 244 9.66 8.29 -2.95
N GLU A 245 10.38 9.32 -3.36
CA GLU A 245 11.85 9.33 -3.49
C GLU A 245 12.54 9.53 -2.14
N VAL A 246 12.23 8.66 -1.18
CA VAL A 246 12.74 8.75 0.20
C VAL A 246 14.25 8.71 0.29
N ASP A 247 14.91 8.11 -0.69
CA ASP A 247 16.35 7.98 -0.79
C ASP A 247 17.10 9.33 -0.97
N ASN A 248 16.38 10.38 -1.37
CA ASN A 248 16.89 11.73 -1.47
C ASN A 248 16.86 12.49 -0.12
N SER A 249 16.22 11.95 0.93
CA SER A 249 16.24 12.56 2.27
C SER A 249 17.58 12.35 2.96
N LYS A 250 17.88 13.17 4.00
CA LYS A 250 19.16 13.08 4.72
C LYS A 250 19.32 11.74 5.44
N THR A 251 18.25 11.23 6.07
CA THR A 251 18.25 9.95 6.75
C THR A 251 16.94 9.22 6.48
N VAL A 252 17.01 7.92 6.20
CA VAL A 252 15.85 7.06 5.98
C VAL A 252 15.78 5.98 7.06
N PHE A 253 14.70 5.92 7.80
CA PHE A 253 14.38 4.80 8.66
C PHE A 253 13.37 3.89 7.99
N VAL A 254 13.70 2.61 7.87
CA VAL A 254 12.79 1.61 7.32
C VAL A 254 12.39 0.62 8.40
N LEU A 255 11.12 0.65 8.80
CA LEU A 255 10.54 -0.29 9.75
C LEU A 255 10.02 -1.51 8.99
N LYS A 256 10.62 -2.65 9.24
CA LYS A 256 10.30 -3.91 8.56
C LYS A 256 10.54 -5.11 9.49
N ARG A 257 9.70 -6.14 9.41
CA ARG A 257 9.88 -7.35 10.23
C ARG A 257 11.08 -8.20 9.79
N SER A 258 11.41 -8.17 8.50
CA SER A 258 12.52 -8.94 7.91
C SER A 258 12.90 -8.38 6.55
N MET A 259 13.99 -8.86 5.98
CA MET A 259 14.46 -8.51 4.63
C MET A 259 13.66 -9.17 3.50
N ALA A 260 12.56 -9.89 3.81
CA ALA A 260 11.71 -10.50 2.79
C ALA A 260 11.23 -9.46 1.77
N SER A 261 11.15 -9.86 0.50
CA SER A 261 10.64 -9.01 -0.59
C SER A 261 9.22 -8.53 -0.31
N GLY A 262 8.84 -7.43 -0.93
CA GLY A 262 7.49 -6.89 -0.90
C GLY A 262 6.50 -7.71 -1.75
N PHE A 263 5.35 -7.10 -2.02
CA PHE A 263 4.28 -7.76 -2.75
C PHE A 263 4.63 -8.00 -4.24
N ALA A 264 5.46 -7.14 -4.83
CA ALA A 264 5.97 -7.31 -6.18
C ALA A 264 7.03 -8.44 -6.31
N GLY A 265 7.50 -9.00 -5.19
CA GLY A 265 8.48 -10.10 -5.17
C GLY A 265 9.91 -9.68 -5.51
N ILE A 266 10.20 -8.38 -5.61
CA ILE A 266 11.51 -7.83 -5.95
C ILE A 266 12.26 -7.32 -4.73
N GLN A 267 13.58 -7.28 -4.81
CA GLN A 267 14.43 -6.65 -3.80
C GLN A 267 14.32 -5.13 -3.90
N ASN A 268 14.62 -4.44 -2.81
CA ASN A 268 14.60 -2.99 -2.78
C ASN A 268 16.00 -2.45 -2.46
N PRO A 269 16.69 -1.83 -3.44
CA PRO A 269 18.02 -1.26 -3.28
C PRO A 269 18.09 -0.17 -2.20
N LEU A 270 16.97 0.47 -1.86
CA LEU A 270 16.87 1.47 -0.79
C LEU A 270 17.48 0.97 0.52
N PHE A 271 17.29 -0.31 0.85
CA PHE A 271 17.72 -0.87 2.15
C PHE A 271 19.24 -0.91 2.31
N PHE A 272 19.98 -0.83 1.23
CA PHE A 272 21.45 -0.88 1.19
C PHE A 272 22.09 0.51 1.01
N LYS A 273 21.29 1.57 0.84
CA LYS A 273 21.81 2.93 0.68
C LYS A 273 22.52 3.44 1.95
N SER A 274 23.48 4.32 1.78
CA SER A 274 24.33 4.83 2.85
C SER A 274 23.57 5.59 3.93
N ASN A 275 22.49 6.28 3.53
CA ASN A 275 21.61 7.07 4.40
C ASN A 275 20.46 6.26 5.00
N THR A 276 20.30 4.99 4.65
CA THR A 276 19.23 4.13 5.17
C THR A 276 19.66 3.38 6.42
N ARG A 277 18.75 3.30 7.38
CA ARG A 277 18.86 2.53 8.63
C ARG A 277 17.63 1.65 8.77
N MET A 278 17.85 0.39 9.14
CA MET A 278 16.77 -0.60 9.27
C MET A 278 16.38 -0.79 10.74
N LEU A 279 15.11 -0.55 11.04
CA LEU A 279 14.47 -0.86 12.30
C LEU A 279 13.71 -2.18 12.14
N PHE A 280 14.30 -3.27 12.63
CA PHE A 280 13.69 -4.59 12.51
C PHE A 280 12.73 -4.88 13.66
N GLY A 281 11.49 -5.20 13.34
CA GLY A 281 10.47 -5.55 14.32
C GLY A 281 9.04 -5.40 13.78
N ASP A 282 8.08 -5.69 14.63
CA ASP A 282 6.69 -5.34 14.35
C ASP A 282 6.53 -3.81 14.38
N ALA A 283 5.77 -3.26 13.44
CA ALA A 283 5.67 -1.81 13.30
C ALA A 283 5.05 -1.15 14.54
N LYS A 284 4.05 -1.79 15.15
CA LYS A 284 3.40 -1.26 16.35
C LYS A 284 4.36 -1.26 17.54
N ASP A 285 5.05 -2.37 17.76
CA ASP A 285 5.97 -2.52 18.90
C ASP A 285 7.14 -1.55 18.79
N MET A 286 7.74 -1.43 17.59
CA MET A 286 8.87 -0.53 17.38
C MET A 286 8.47 0.95 17.54
N VAL A 287 7.33 1.36 16.99
CA VAL A 287 6.85 2.73 17.14
C VAL A 287 6.43 3.00 18.60
N SER A 288 5.84 2.01 19.30
CA SER A 288 5.53 2.14 20.74
C SER A 288 6.78 2.31 21.59
N THR A 289 7.87 1.64 21.23
CA THR A 289 9.17 1.81 21.92
C THR A 289 9.70 3.24 21.71
N LEU A 290 9.67 3.76 20.47
CA LEU A 290 10.05 5.14 20.19
C LEU A 290 9.19 6.14 20.98
N VAL A 291 7.87 5.96 21.00
CA VAL A 291 6.94 6.79 21.81
C VAL A 291 7.33 6.75 23.29
N SER A 292 7.73 5.60 23.81
CA SER A 292 8.15 5.45 25.21
C SER A 292 9.45 6.21 25.50
N GLU A 293 10.41 6.21 24.57
CA GLU A 293 11.65 7.00 24.69
C GLU A 293 11.35 8.50 24.74
N PHE A 294 10.50 9.00 23.82
CA PHE A 294 10.08 10.41 23.85
C PHE A 294 9.38 10.79 25.17
N LYS A 295 8.48 9.96 25.68
CA LYS A 295 7.80 10.20 26.96
C LYS A 295 8.75 10.11 28.17
N GLY A 296 9.71 9.18 28.12
CA GLY A 296 10.71 9.03 29.16
C GLY A 296 11.59 10.28 29.30
N CYS A 297 12.00 10.87 28.20
CA CYS A 297 12.79 12.09 28.18
C CYS A 297 12.01 13.32 28.66
N LEU A 298 10.73 13.46 28.25
CA LEU A 298 9.86 14.54 28.71
C LEU A 298 9.65 14.55 30.23
N LEU A 299 9.65 13.37 30.88
CA LEU A 299 9.56 13.26 32.33
C LEU A 299 10.83 13.75 33.04
N TYR A 300 11.99 13.65 32.41
CA TYR A 300 13.26 14.14 32.97
C TYR A 300 13.47 15.65 32.72
N THR A 301 12.87 16.22 31.70
CA THR A 301 12.96 17.66 31.38
C THR A 301 11.90 18.50 32.07
N SER A 302 10.82 17.88 32.59
CA SER A 302 9.80 18.59 33.40
C SER A 302 10.39 18.93 34.78
N PRO A 303 10.41 20.21 35.20
CA PRO A 303 10.91 20.57 36.51
C PRO A 303 10.16 19.82 37.60
N SER A 304 10.90 19.14 38.46
CA SER A 304 10.35 18.42 39.59
C SER A 304 9.55 19.38 40.49
N PRO A 305 8.43 18.97 41.08
CA PRO A 305 7.71 19.78 42.07
C PRO A 305 8.61 20.20 43.25
N ARG A 306 9.78 19.59 43.42
CA ARG A 306 10.79 19.95 44.42
C ARG A 306 11.63 21.19 44.01
N ASP A 307 11.70 21.54 42.72
CA ASP A 307 12.47 22.65 42.23
C ASP A 307 11.76 24.00 42.46
N PHE A 308 10.50 23.96 42.83
CA PHE A 308 9.68 25.13 43.21
C PHE A 308 9.56 25.33 44.73
N ALA A 309 10.24 24.54 45.53
CA ALA A 309 10.26 24.67 46.99
C ALA A 309 11.50 25.39 47.45
N ILE A 310 11.57 26.74 47.18
CA ILE A 310 12.44 27.68 47.85
C ILE A 310 11.58 28.80 48.42
#